data_86397904eb67c83b715e06eebfebf14d
#
_entry.id   86397904eb67c83b715e06eebfebf14d
#
_cell.length_a   1.000
_cell.length_b   1.000
_cell.length_c   1.000
_cell.angle_alpha   90.00
_cell.angle_beta   90.00
_cell.angle_gamma   90.00
#
_symmetry.space_group_name_H-M   'P 1'
#
loop_
_entity.id
_entity.type
_entity.pdbx_description
1 polymer ?
#
loop_
_entity_poly.entity_id
_entity_poly.type
_entity_poly.pdbx_seq_one_letter_code
_entity_poly.pdbx_strand_id
1 'polypeptide(L)'
;MNTLLEKISTINDMILEGKALDAFDQFYHDDIVMQENDNPVVEGKAANRQREVDFFEAITEFRGAQPLKVAVGENTTMVEWRFDYTHKDWGIKNYTQVAVQDWKDGKIIKEKFYYGS
;
A
#
# COMPACT_ATOMS: atom_id res chain seq x y z
N MET A 1 19.58 7.82 -10.84
CA MET A 1 18.39 8.70 -10.84
C MET A 1 17.17 7.85 -10.50
N ASN A 2 16.34 8.34 -9.58
CA ASN A 2 15.21 7.53 -9.09
C ASN A 2 13.96 7.78 -9.93
N THR A 3 13.67 6.85 -10.83
CA THR A 3 12.43 6.87 -11.60
C THR A 3 11.27 6.38 -10.71
N LEU A 4 10.03 6.60 -11.15
CA LEU A 4 8.86 6.07 -10.45
C LEU A 4 8.89 4.54 -10.40
N LEU A 5 9.35 3.90 -11.48
CA LEU A 5 9.48 2.44 -11.49
C LEU A 5 10.46 1.96 -10.42
N GLU A 6 11.61 2.61 -10.30
CA GLU A 6 12.60 2.26 -9.27
C GLU A 6 12.02 2.47 -7.87
N LYS A 7 11.32 3.59 -7.64
CA LYS A 7 10.73 3.88 -6.34
C LYS A 7 9.65 2.88 -5.94
N ILE A 8 8.71 2.57 -6.86
CA ILE A 8 7.65 1.63 -6.53
C ILE A 8 8.20 0.21 -6.35
N SER A 9 9.23 -0.16 -7.12
CA SER A 9 9.89 -1.44 -6.95
C SER A 9 10.57 -1.54 -5.60
N THR A 10 11.21 -0.47 -5.14
CA THR A 10 11.82 -0.41 -3.80
C THR A 10 10.76 -0.56 -2.71
N ILE A 11 9.63 0.13 -2.85
CA ILE A 11 8.51 0.00 -1.89
C ILE A 11 8.02 -1.45 -1.84
N ASN A 12 7.82 -2.06 -3.01
CA ASN A 12 7.34 -3.45 -3.08
C ASN A 12 8.31 -4.40 -2.39
N ASP A 13 9.61 -4.24 -2.62
CA ASP A 13 10.65 -5.07 -1.98
C ASP A 13 10.64 -4.88 -0.46
N MET A 14 10.48 -3.64 0.01
CA MET A 14 10.41 -3.36 1.45
C MET A 14 9.18 -4.01 2.09
N ILE A 15 8.04 -3.98 1.40
CA ILE A 15 6.81 -4.66 1.87
C ILE A 15 7.06 -6.15 2.03
N LEU A 16 7.70 -6.77 1.02
CA LEU A 16 8.01 -8.21 1.05
C LEU A 16 9.02 -8.57 2.14
N GLU A 17 9.88 -7.63 2.53
CA GLU A 17 10.86 -7.82 3.60
C GLU A 17 10.31 -7.55 5.00
N GLY A 18 9.02 -7.25 5.12
CA GLY A 18 8.41 -6.90 6.39
C GLY A 18 8.68 -5.48 6.85
N LYS A 19 9.06 -4.60 5.92
CA LYS A 19 9.42 -3.20 6.20
C LYS A 19 8.40 -2.22 5.61
N ALA A 20 7.11 -2.60 5.61
CA ALA A 20 6.06 -1.77 5.02
C ALA A 20 5.94 -0.41 5.71
N LEU A 21 6.07 -0.36 7.05
CA LEU A 21 5.99 0.91 7.78
C LEU A 21 7.18 1.81 7.49
N ASP A 22 8.38 1.23 7.31
CA ASP A 22 9.56 2.00 6.91
C ASP A 22 9.38 2.60 5.51
N ALA A 23 8.81 1.83 4.59
CA ALA A 23 8.48 2.32 3.25
C ALA A 23 7.48 3.46 3.32
N PHE A 24 6.46 3.31 4.15
CA PHE A 24 5.47 4.36 4.38
C PHE A 24 6.14 5.64 4.88
N ASP A 25 6.98 5.54 5.89
CA ASP A 25 7.68 6.69 6.48
C ASP A 25 8.56 7.40 5.46
N GLN A 26 9.22 6.64 4.57
CA GLN A 26 10.19 7.18 3.62
C GLN A 26 9.53 7.78 2.36
N PHE A 27 8.50 7.14 1.83
CA PHE A 27 7.98 7.45 0.49
C PHE A 27 6.63 8.16 0.47
N TYR A 28 5.93 8.24 1.59
CA TYR A 28 4.61 8.85 1.61
C TYR A 28 4.68 10.30 2.08
N HIS A 29 3.94 11.16 1.36
CA HIS A 29 3.89 12.60 1.63
C HIS A 29 3.16 12.87 2.96
N ASP A 30 3.49 13.99 3.64
CA ASP A 30 2.80 14.37 4.88
C ASP A 30 1.30 14.60 4.68
N ASP A 31 0.91 15.03 3.49
CA ASP A 31 -0.49 15.28 3.14
C ASP A 31 -1.15 14.09 2.45
N ILE A 32 -0.61 12.89 2.60
CA ILE A 32 -1.14 11.68 1.97
C ILE A 32 -2.64 11.51 2.26
N VAL A 33 -3.37 11.13 1.21
CA VAL A 33 -4.77 10.72 1.32
C VAL A 33 -4.87 9.28 0.86
N MET A 34 -5.47 8.42 1.67
CA MET A 34 -5.65 7.02 1.33
C MET A 34 -7.13 6.65 1.35
N GLN A 35 -7.51 5.75 0.46
CA GLN A 35 -8.90 5.33 0.31
C GLN A 35 -8.98 3.86 -0.08
N GLU A 36 -9.88 3.12 0.52
CA GLU A 36 -10.18 1.74 0.13
C GLU A 36 -11.51 1.71 -0.61
N ASN A 37 -11.49 1.30 -1.88
CA ASN A 37 -12.65 1.32 -2.76
C ASN A 37 -13.35 2.69 -2.72
N ASP A 38 -14.66 2.73 -2.50
CA ASP A 38 -15.42 3.98 -2.40
C ASP A 38 -15.72 4.37 -0.94
N ASN A 39 -14.99 3.82 0.01
CA ASN A 39 -15.12 4.19 1.42
C ASN A 39 -14.61 5.61 1.66
N PRO A 40 -14.96 6.24 2.78
CA PRO A 40 -14.43 7.57 3.10
C PRO A 40 -12.91 7.62 3.10
N VAL A 41 -12.35 8.70 2.59
CA VAL A 41 -10.90 8.89 2.56
C VAL A 41 -10.37 9.15 3.96
N VAL A 42 -9.10 8.80 4.18
CA VAL A 42 -8.37 9.14 5.40
C VAL A 42 -7.26 10.10 5.02
N GLU A 43 -7.23 11.26 5.65
CA GLU A 43 -6.28 12.32 5.34
C GLU A 43 -5.16 12.41 6.36
N GLY A 44 -3.95 12.67 5.88
CA GLY A 44 -2.79 12.95 6.70
C GLY A 44 -1.94 11.73 7.00
N LYS A 45 -0.64 11.97 7.18
CA LYS A 45 0.33 10.90 7.35
C LYS A 45 0.15 10.17 8.69
N ALA A 46 -0.06 10.91 9.77
CA ALA A 46 -0.21 10.31 11.10
C ALA A 46 -1.42 9.38 11.18
N ALA A 47 -2.58 9.82 10.68
CA ALA A 47 -3.81 9.01 10.71
C ALA A 47 -3.66 7.76 9.85
N ASN A 48 -3.08 7.90 8.66
CA ASN A 48 -2.88 6.77 7.77
C ASN A 48 -1.84 5.78 8.32
N ARG A 49 -0.78 6.29 8.96
CA ARG A 49 0.22 5.44 9.58
C ARG A 49 -0.40 4.60 10.70
N GLN A 50 -1.26 5.21 11.51
CA GLN A 50 -1.94 4.48 12.58
C GLN A 50 -2.82 3.37 12.02
N ARG A 51 -3.54 3.62 10.92
CA ARG A 51 -4.34 2.59 10.27
C ARG A 51 -3.48 1.43 9.78
N GLU A 52 -2.30 1.72 9.23
CA GLU A 52 -1.38 0.67 8.78
C GLU A 52 -0.87 -0.16 9.97
N VAL A 53 -0.50 0.49 11.07
CA VAL A 53 -0.07 -0.19 12.30
C VAL A 53 -1.19 -1.10 12.80
N ASP A 54 -2.41 -0.59 12.90
CA ASP A 54 -3.56 -1.35 13.38
C ASP A 54 -3.83 -2.57 12.49
N PHE A 55 -3.72 -2.39 11.18
CA PHE A 55 -3.90 -3.46 10.22
C PHE A 55 -2.86 -4.57 10.42
N PHE A 56 -1.59 -4.21 10.51
CA PHE A 56 -0.52 -5.20 10.68
C PHE A 56 -0.61 -5.91 12.01
N GLU A 57 -0.98 -5.20 13.08
CA GLU A 57 -1.16 -5.80 14.40
C GLU A 57 -2.34 -6.77 14.44
N ALA A 58 -3.32 -6.59 13.57
CA ALA A 58 -4.49 -7.45 13.49
C ALA A 58 -4.26 -8.72 12.67
N ILE A 59 -3.14 -8.82 11.95
CA ILE A 59 -2.79 -10.03 11.21
C ILE A 59 -2.28 -11.08 12.18
N THR A 60 -2.98 -12.22 12.24
CA THR A 60 -2.60 -13.33 13.13
C THR A 60 -1.74 -14.36 12.44
N GLU A 61 -1.84 -14.45 11.11
CA GLU A 61 -1.00 -15.32 10.30
C GLU A 61 -0.80 -14.69 8.94
N PHE A 62 0.46 -14.51 8.53
CA PHE A 62 0.77 -14.00 7.20
C PHE A 62 1.36 -15.13 6.36
N ARG A 63 0.67 -15.50 5.27
CA ARG A 63 1.09 -16.60 4.41
C ARG A 63 1.83 -16.12 3.17
N GLY A 64 1.57 -14.91 2.71
CA GLY A 64 2.31 -14.36 1.59
C GLY A 64 1.70 -13.13 0.96
N ALA A 65 2.54 -12.44 0.21
CA ALA A 65 2.15 -11.33 -0.65
C ALA A 65 3.00 -11.38 -1.90
N GLN A 66 2.41 -11.06 -3.04
CA GLN A 66 3.14 -11.08 -4.31
C GLN A 66 2.67 -9.95 -5.21
N PRO A 67 3.60 -9.09 -5.68
CA PRO A 67 3.26 -8.10 -6.70
C PRO A 67 3.23 -8.79 -8.07
N LEU A 68 2.04 -8.89 -8.65
CA LEU A 68 1.83 -9.61 -9.90
C LEU A 68 2.14 -8.76 -11.12
N LYS A 69 1.77 -7.49 -11.08
CA LYS A 69 1.96 -6.55 -12.19
C LYS A 69 2.23 -5.16 -11.66
N VAL A 70 3.07 -4.42 -12.38
CA VAL A 70 3.38 -3.02 -12.08
C VAL A 70 3.20 -2.22 -13.36
N ALA A 71 2.52 -1.08 -13.27
CA ALA A 71 2.37 -0.14 -14.37
C ALA A 71 2.80 1.24 -13.89
N VAL A 72 3.41 2.02 -14.79
CA VAL A 72 3.91 3.35 -14.47
C VAL A 72 3.40 4.34 -15.51
N GLY A 73 2.73 5.39 -15.06
CA GLY A 73 2.34 6.53 -15.87
C GLY A 73 3.20 7.73 -15.57
N GLU A 74 2.76 8.92 -16.00
CA GLU A 74 3.55 10.14 -15.85
C GLU A 74 3.81 10.48 -14.38
N ASN A 75 2.78 10.50 -13.56
CA ASN A 75 2.87 10.77 -12.11
C ASN A 75 2.12 9.73 -11.30
N THR A 76 1.95 8.53 -11.85
CA THR A 76 1.12 7.48 -11.27
C THR A 76 1.82 6.14 -11.38
N THR A 77 1.70 5.33 -10.34
CA THR A 77 2.09 3.92 -10.37
C THR A 77 0.89 3.06 -9.98
N MET A 78 0.87 1.83 -10.47
CA MET A 78 -0.17 0.86 -10.11
C MET A 78 0.50 -0.48 -9.87
N VAL A 79 0.07 -1.16 -8.81
CA VAL A 79 0.58 -2.48 -8.47
C VAL A 79 -0.59 -3.41 -8.22
N GLU A 80 -0.63 -4.53 -8.96
CA GLU A 80 -1.57 -5.60 -8.67
C GLU A 80 -0.92 -6.56 -7.69
N TRP A 81 -1.51 -6.68 -6.50
CA TRP A 81 -1.03 -7.52 -5.42
C TRP A 81 -1.92 -8.75 -5.23
N ARG A 82 -1.31 -9.88 -4.91
CA ARG A 82 -2.01 -11.04 -4.34
C ARG A 82 -1.63 -11.14 -2.88
N PHE A 83 -2.64 -11.11 -1.99
CA PHE A 83 -2.43 -11.21 -0.54
C PHE A 83 -3.08 -12.47 0.01
N ASP A 84 -2.40 -13.07 0.98
CA ASP A 84 -2.88 -14.26 1.69
C ASP A 84 -2.49 -14.15 3.16
N TYR A 85 -3.47 -13.92 4.03
CA TYR A 85 -3.26 -13.76 5.47
C TYR A 85 -4.55 -14.06 6.23
N THR A 86 -4.45 -14.14 7.55
CA THR A 86 -5.59 -14.23 8.46
C THR A 86 -5.62 -12.97 9.32
N HIS A 87 -6.77 -12.33 9.40
CA HIS A 87 -7.01 -11.13 10.21
C HIS A 87 -7.88 -11.52 11.40
N LYS A 88 -7.58 -10.98 12.59
CA LYS A 88 -8.30 -11.36 13.83
C LYS A 88 -9.80 -11.12 13.75
N ASP A 89 -10.24 -10.10 13.01
CA ASP A 89 -11.67 -9.75 12.90
C ASP A 89 -12.31 -10.26 11.61
N TRP A 90 -11.53 -10.39 10.52
CA TRP A 90 -12.05 -10.70 9.19
C TRP A 90 -11.86 -12.17 8.80
N GLY A 91 -11.05 -12.91 9.53
CA GLY A 91 -10.76 -14.31 9.22
C GLY A 91 -9.75 -14.46 8.10
N ILE A 92 -9.83 -15.57 7.39
CA ILE A 92 -8.91 -15.90 6.29
C ILE A 92 -9.18 -14.98 5.10
N LYS A 93 -8.14 -14.30 4.64
CA LYS A 93 -8.18 -13.40 3.49
C LYS A 93 -7.20 -13.87 2.42
N ASN A 94 -7.72 -14.05 1.21
CA ASN A 94 -6.93 -14.44 0.04
C ASN A 94 -7.56 -13.74 -1.15
N TYR A 95 -6.94 -12.65 -1.62
CA TYR A 95 -7.54 -11.80 -2.63
C TYR A 95 -6.49 -11.05 -3.45
N THR A 96 -6.94 -10.50 -4.58
CA THR A 96 -6.14 -9.63 -5.44
C THR A 96 -6.58 -8.18 -5.22
N GLN A 97 -5.62 -7.29 -5.13
CA GLN A 97 -5.84 -5.86 -4.91
C GLN A 97 -5.01 -5.06 -5.90
N VAL A 98 -5.58 -3.99 -6.45
CA VAL A 98 -4.82 -3.02 -7.22
C VAL A 98 -4.63 -1.76 -6.38
N ALA A 99 -3.37 -1.40 -6.13
CA ALA A 99 -3.02 -0.18 -5.43
C ALA A 99 -2.58 0.86 -6.45
N VAL A 100 -3.22 2.02 -6.44
CA VAL A 100 -2.92 3.13 -7.35
C VAL A 100 -2.32 4.27 -6.55
N GLN A 101 -1.09 4.65 -6.89
CA GLN A 101 -0.38 5.75 -6.22
C GLN A 101 -0.27 6.94 -7.16
N ASP A 102 -0.64 8.12 -6.67
CA ASP A 102 -0.33 9.38 -7.32
C ASP A 102 0.85 10.03 -6.60
N TRP A 103 1.82 10.51 -7.37
CA TRP A 103 3.09 11.01 -6.86
C TRP A 103 3.20 12.52 -7.01
N LYS A 104 3.76 13.17 -5.99
CA LYS A 104 4.04 14.61 -5.99
C LYS A 104 5.32 14.87 -5.22
N ASP A 105 6.23 15.65 -5.80
CA ASP A 105 7.50 16.01 -5.16
C ASP A 105 8.30 14.79 -4.70
N GLY A 106 8.27 13.72 -5.48
CA GLY A 106 9.01 12.51 -5.19
C GLY A 106 8.39 11.59 -4.15
N LYS A 107 7.17 11.90 -3.68
CA LYS A 107 6.47 11.11 -2.66
C LYS A 107 5.04 10.82 -3.08
N ILE A 108 4.46 9.79 -2.48
CA ILE A 108 3.07 9.40 -2.74
C ILE A 108 2.15 10.37 -2.00
N ILE A 109 1.30 11.09 -2.75
CA ILE A 109 0.34 12.04 -2.19
C ILE A 109 -1.07 11.46 -2.09
N LYS A 110 -1.37 10.41 -2.87
CA LYS A 110 -2.64 9.72 -2.80
C LYS A 110 -2.43 8.25 -3.13
N GLU A 111 -3.09 7.39 -2.37
CA GLU A 111 -3.11 5.96 -2.66
C GLU A 111 -4.52 5.42 -2.52
N LYS A 112 -5.02 4.76 -3.56
CA LYS A 112 -6.33 4.14 -3.55
C LYS A 112 -6.21 2.66 -3.83
N PHE A 113 -6.90 1.87 -3.03
CA PHE A 113 -6.90 0.41 -3.13
C PHE A 113 -8.22 -0.06 -3.70
N TYR A 114 -8.15 -0.90 -4.74
CA TYR A 114 -9.31 -1.49 -5.40
C TYR A 114 -9.28 -3.00 -5.18
N TYR A 115 -10.33 -3.55 -4.58
CA TYR A 115 -10.43 -4.99 -4.35
C TYR A 115 -11.88 -5.40 -4.20
N GLY A 116 -12.15 -6.68 -4.42
CA GLY A 116 -13.46 -7.25 -4.20
C GLY A 116 -13.68 -7.58 -2.72
N SER A 117 -14.91 -7.74 -2.35
CA SER A 117 -15.30 -8.11 -0.99
C SER A 117 -15.22 -9.62 -0.77
#